data_92f5899eb24db837cf2998b4f6265a9a
#
_entry.id   92f5899eb24db837cf2998b4f6265a9a
#
_cell.length_a   1.000
_cell.length_b   1.000
_cell.length_c   1.000
_cell.angle_alpha   90.00
_cell.angle_beta   90.00
_cell.angle_gamma   90.00
#
_symmetry.space_group_name_H-M   'P 1'
#
loop_
_entity.id
_entity.type
_entity.pdbx_description
1 polymer ?
#
loop_
_entity_poly.entity_id
_entity_poly.type
_entity_poly.pdbx_seq_one_letter_code
_entity_poly.pdbx_strand_id
1 'polypeptide(L)'
;MRRTSSCATLALSVPLLLVSAVTAVHGEEQNGYVSLFNRKDLSGWIVPEGDNGHWKVMDGVIDYDARSEAAGDKNLWTEKEYGNFILKIDWRITETTGLYAIPIVLPDGSHLQDAQGNDIKVELPNADSGIYLRGEGRSQVNIWCWPVGSGEVYSYRMDSSMPPEVRAGVTPKVNADKPVGEWNTFIIVMVEDRLSVLLNGKQVIMNAQLPGVPSKGRIALQHHGGFRNGKYDPASSLVQFRNVYIKELD
;
A
#
# COMPACT_ATOMS: atom_id res chain seq x y z
N MET A 1 -78.33 -52.00 -11.91
CA MET A 1 -77.44 -51.06 -12.54
C MET A 1 -76.91 -50.09 -11.50
N ARG A 2 -75.72 -50.31 -11.01
CA ARG A 2 -75.01 -49.35 -10.13
C ARG A 2 -73.65 -49.03 -10.78
N ARG A 3 -73.48 -47.77 -11.11
CA ARG A 3 -72.20 -47.27 -11.66
C ARG A 3 -71.34 -46.89 -10.47
N THR A 4 -70.16 -47.45 -10.39
CA THR A 4 -69.09 -47.08 -9.44
C THR A 4 -68.23 -46.03 -10.09
N SER A 5 -68.20 -44.83 -9.51
CA SER A 5 -67.28 -43.74 -9.91
C SER A 5 -65.94 -43.96 -9.20
N SER A 6 -64.88 -44.12 -9.93
CA SER A 6 -63.49 -44.15 -9.43
C SER A 6 -62.95 -42.74 -9.38
N CYS A 7 -62.54 -42.34 -8.17
CA CYS A 7 -61.89 -41.04 -7.93
C CYS A 7 -60.37 -41.23 -8.08
N ALA A 8 -59.77 -40.64 -9.07
CA ALA A 8 -58.34 -40.66 -9.27
C ALA A 8 -57.71 -39.45 -8.53
N THR A 9 -56.89 -39.76 -7.55
CA THR A 9 -56.11 -38.73 -6.79
C THR A 9 -54.85 -38.40 -7.54
N LEU A 10 -54.77 -37.16 -8.07
CA LEU A 10 -53.56 -36.64 -8.72
C LEU A 10 -52.60 -36.18 -7.63
N ALA A 11 -51.44 -36.83 -7.50
CA ALA A 11 -50.35 -36.37 -6.61
C ALA A 11 -49.51 -35.34 -7.42
N LEU A 12 -49.56 -34.06 -6.99
CA LEU A 12 -48.64 -33.05 -7.49
C LEU A 12 -47.27 -33.20 -6.77
N SER A 13 -46.27 -33.65 -7.52
CA SER A 13 -44.87 -33.58 -7.08
C SER A 13 -44.30 -32.20 -7.38
N VAL A 14 -44.01 -31.46 -6.32
CA VAL A 14 -43.27 -30.18 -6.40
C VAL A 14 -41.78 -30.49 -6.50
N PRO A 15 -41.06 -30.08 -7.54
CA PRO A 15 -39.62 -30.26 -7.59
C PRO A 15 -38.94 -29.27 -6.63
N LEU A 16 -38.17 -29.80 -5.67
CA LEU A 16 -37.32 -29.06 -4.77
C LEU A 16 -36.12 -28.50 -5.61
N LEU A 17 -36.17 -27.23 -5.99
CA LEU A 17 -35.04 -26.53 -6.58
C LEU A 17 -33.98 -26.35 -5.50
N LEU A 18 -32.91 -27.14 -5.56
CA LEU A 18 -31.67 -26.88 -4.86
C LEU A 18 -31.01 -25.64 -5.47
N VAL A 19 -31.19 -24.51 -4.81
CA VAL A 19 -30.40 -23.31 -5.09
C VAL A 19 -29.01 -23.55 -4.50
N SER A 20 -28.08 -23.98 -5.33
CA SER A 20 -26.66 -23.98 -4.99
C SER A 20 -26.21 -22.53 -4.86
N ALA A 21 -25.98 -22.08 -3.64
CA ALA A 21 -25.31 -20.81 -3.37
C ALA A 21 -23.85 -20.90 -3.85
N VAL A 22 -23.61 -20.50 -5.08
CA VAL A 22 -22.26 -20.23 -5.57
C VAL A 22 -21.82 -18.94 -4.87
N THR A 23 -21.00 -19.06 -3.84
CA THR A 23 -20.28 -17.94 -3.26
C THR A 23 -19.25 -17.49 -4.30
N ALA A 24 -19.64 -16.55 -5.15
CA ALA A 24 -18.72 -15.87 -6.04
C ALA A 24 -17.76 -15.02 -5.22
N VAL A 25 -16.53 -15.46 -5.11
CA VAL A 25 -15.39 -14.59 -4.77
C VAL A 25 -15.17 -13.71 -5.99
N HIS A 26 -15.84 -12.56 -6.01
CA HIS A 26 -15.64 -11.57 -7.07
C HIS A 26 -14.54 -10.59 -6.63
N GLY A 27 -13.30 -10.90 -7.02
CA GLY A 27 -12.38 -9.83 -7.37
C GLY A 27 -12.79 -9.35 -8.76
N GLU A 28 -13.27 -8.11 -8.90
CA GLU A 28 -13.58 -7.54 -10.20
C GLU A 28 -12.31 -7.48 -11.05
N GLU A 29 -12.13 -8.42 -11.98
CA GLU A 29 -11.15 -8.34 -13.06
C GLU A 29 -11.64 -7.30 -14.07
N GLN A 30 -11.29 -6.04 -13.89
CA GLN A 30 -11.44 -5.03 -14.93
C GLN A 30 -10.08 -4.78 -15.59
N ASN A 31 -9.98 -5.08 -16.89
CA ASN A 31 -8.77 -4.84 -17.70
C ASN A 31 -7.51 -5.59 -17.21
N GLY A 32 -7.65 -6.79 -16.63
CA GLY A 32 -6.55 -7.62 -16.14
C GLY A 32 -6.01 -7.19 -14.76
N TYR A 33 -6.72 -6.33 -14.03
CA TYR A 33 -6.44 -6.04 -12.63
C TYR A 33 -7.15 -7.02 -11.70
N VAL A 34 -6.43 -7.52 -10.71
CA VAL A 34 -6.96 -8.35 -9.62
C VAL A 34 -6.94 -7.55 -8.33
N SER A 35 -8.02 -7.64 -7.55
CA SER A 35 -8.07 -7.01 -6.22
C SER A 35 -7.20 -7.76 -5.22
N LEU A 36 -6.34 -7.06 -4.50
CA LEU A 36 -5.57 -7.57 -3.36
C LEU A 36 -6.28 -7.36 -2.02
N PHE A 37 -7.41 -6.68 -2.01
CA PHE A 37 -8.17 -6.39 -0.81
C PHE A 37 -9.66 -6.55 -1.07
N ASN A 38 -10.29 -7.45 -0.32
CA ASN A 38 -11.70 -7.81 -0.46
C ASN A 38 -12.67 -6.85 0.24
N ARG A 39 -12.17 -5.82 0.95
CA ARG A 39 -12.93 -4.82 1.74
C ARG A 39 -13.67 -5.39 2.96
N LYS A 40 -13.46 -6.63 3.34
CA LYS A 40 -14.13 -7.32 4.45
C LYS A 40 -13.16 -7.71 5.56
N ASP A 41 -12.02 -8.27 5.17
CA ASP A 41 -10.98 -8.77 6.07
C ASP A 41 -9.59 -8.70 5.40
N LEU A 42 -8.57 -9.18 6.11
CA LEU A 42 -7.19 -9.20 5.64
C LEU A 42 -6.81 -10.52 4.95
N SER A 43 -7.77 -11.28 4.40
CA SER A 43 -7.48 -12.48 3.60
C SER A 43 -6.57 -12.12 2.42
N GLY A 44 -5.52 -12.90 2.18
CA GLY A 44 -4.46 -12.64 1.20
C GLY A 44 -3.31 -11.79 1.73
N TRP A 45 -3.37 -11.39 3.02
CA TRP A 45 -2.33 -10.67 3.72
C TRP A 45 -1.83 -11.44 4.95
N ILE A 46 -0.53 -11.36 5.21
CA ILE A 46 0.13 -11.93 6.39
C ILE A 46 0.09 -10.89 7.50
N VAL A 47 -0.84 -11.04 8.42
CA VAL A 47 -0.90 -10.20 9.63
C VAL A 47 0.24 -10.61 10.56
N PRO A 48 1.06 -9.66 11.06
CA PRO A 48 2.16 -9.98 11.97
C PRO A 48 1.68 -10.71 13.24
N GLU A 49 2.42 -11.74 13.65
CA GLU A 49 2.13 -12.44 14.91
C GLU A 49 2.28 -11.46 16.10
N GLY A 50 1.26 -11.42 16.96
CA GLY A 50 1.22 -10.47 18.07
C GLY A 50 0.83 -9.05 17.69
N ASP A 51 0.29 -8.82 16.49
CA ASP A 51 -0.25 -7.50 16.09
C ASP A 51 -1.43 -7.06 16.95
N ASN A 52 -2.19 -8.01 17.50
CA ASN A 52 -3.35 -7.79 18.38
C ASN A 52 -4.46 -6.91 17.79
N GLY A 53 -4.62 -6.95 16.45
CA GLY A 53 -5.70 -6.27 15.73
C GLY A 53 -5.47 -4.78 15.49
N HIS A 54 -4.21 -4.34 15.47
CA HIS A 54 -3.85 -2.98 15.10
C HIS A 54 -3.86 -2.79 13.57
N TRP A 55 -3.47 -3.82 12.79
CA TRP A 55 -3.88 -3.96 11.40
C TRP A 55 -5.32 -4.50 11.34
N LYS A 56 -6.27 -3.73 10.86
CA LYS A 56 -7.69 -4.09 10.85
C LYS A 56 -8.42 -3.57 9.62
N VAL A 57 -9.62 -4.08 9.40
CA VAL A 57 -10.53 -3.56 8.38
C VAL A 57 -11.66 -2.82 9.07
N MET A 58 -11.84 -1.56 8.71
CA MET A 58 -12.92 -0.69 9.20
C MET A 58 -13.60 -0.02 8.02
N ASP A 59 -14.91 -0.16 7.90
CA ASP A 59 -15.71 0.47 6.84
C ASP A 59 -15.17 0.22 5.40
N GLY A 60 -14.62 -0.99 5.17
CA GLY A 60 -14.08 -1.39 3.87
C GLY A 60 -12.74 -0.77 3.52
N VAL A 61 -11.98 -0.28 4.50
CA VAL A 61 -10.59 0.17 4.35
C VAL A 61 -9.67 -0.61 5.30
N ILE A 62 -8.42 -0.82 4.91
CA ILE A 62 -7.35 -1.27 5.80
C ILE A 62 -6.94 -0.07 6.64
N ASP A 63 -7.05 -0.19 7.95
CA ASP A 63 -6.73 0.85 8.94
C ASP A 63 -5.56 0.41 9.80
N TYR A 64 -4.63 1.33 10.05
CA TYR A 64 -3.48 1.06 10.90
C TYR A 64 -3.17 2.25 11.83
N ASP A 65 -3.06 1.97 13.13
CA ASP A 65 -2.87 2.96 14.18
C ASP A 65 -1.44 3.00 14.77
N ALA A 66 -0.49 2.30 14.13
CA ALA A 66 0.92 2.22 14.54
C ALA A 66 1.17 1.71 15.98
N ARG A 67 0.25 0.91 16.52
CA ARG A 67 0.33 0.37 17.89
C ARG A 67 0.60 -1.13 17.95
N SER A 68 0.90 -1.76 16.82
CA SER A 68 1.18 -3.20 16.77
C SER A 68 2.16 -3.64 17.85
N GLU A 69 1.80 -4.69 18.59
CA GLU A 69 2.61 -5.28 19.65
C GLU A 69 3.51 -6.41 19.14
N ALA A 70 3.48 -6.72 17.85
CA ALA A 70 4.31 -7.74 17.23
C ALA A 70 5.80 -7.50 17.56
N ALA A 71 6.50 -8.58 17.92
CA ALA A 71 7.90 -8.50 18.33
C ALA A 71 8.88 -8.39 17.14
N GLY A 72 8.49 -8.88 15.96
CA GLY A 72 9.30 -8.91 14.74
C GLY A 72 8.92 -7.84 13.74
N ASP A 73 8.88 -8.26 12.47
CA ASP A 73 8.40 -7.43 11.37
C ASP A 73 6.91 -7.10 11.57
N LYS A 74 6.57 -5.83 11.55
CA LYS A 74 5.22 -5.32 11.79
C LYS A 74 4.50 -4.92 10.50
N ASN A 75 5.13 -5.12 9.35
CA ASN A 75 4.55 -4.77 8.05
C ASN A 75 3.45 -5.76 7.66
N LEU A 76 2.45 -5.28 6.94
CA LEU A 76 1.39 -6.12 6.39
C LEU A 76 1.78 -6.59 4.99
N TRP A 77 2.26 -7.84 4.88
CA TRP A 77 2.76 -8.43 3.64
C TRP A 77 1.67 -9.17 2.87
N THR A 78 1.70 -9.14 1.53
CA THR A 78 0.89 -10.03 0.71
C THR A 78 1.36 -11.49 0.89
N GLU A 79 0.41 -12.46 0.84
CA GLU A 79 0.76 -13.88 0.82
C GLU A 79 1.48 -14.25 -0.49
N LYS A 80 1.01 -13.70 -1.62
CA LYS A 80 1.57 -13.94 -2.96
C LYS A 80 2.74 -13.01 -3.24
N GLU A 81 3.67 -13.48 -4.06
CA GLU A 81 4.78 -12.72 -4.60
C GLU A 81 4.49 -12.26 -6.03
N TYR A 82 5.07 -11.11 -6.41
CA TYR A 82 4.88 -10.45 -7.70
C TYR A 82 6.22 -10.11 -8.34
N GLY A 83 6.33 -10.33 -9.66
CA GLY A 83 7.48 -9.99 -10.50
C GLY A 83 7.30 -8.59 -11.11
N ASN A 84 7.00 -8.54 -12.42
CA ASN A 84 6.62 -7.30 -13.09
C ASN A 84 5.14 -7.03 -12.86
N PHE A 85 4.78 -5.78 -12.53
CA PHE A 85 3.39 -5.45 -12.22
C PHE A 85 3.08 -3.96 -12.36
N ILE A 86 1.78 -3.67 -12.44
CA ILE A 86 1.19 -2.36 -12.16
C ILE A 86 0.34 -2.50 -10.89
N LEU A 87 0.69 -1.77 -9.84
CA LEU A 87 -0.08 -1.68 -8.59
C LEU A 87 -0.82 -0.34 -8.55
N LYS A 88 -2.13 -0.40 -8.33
CA LYS A 88 -2.95 0.77 -8.02
C LYS A 88 -3.41 0.67 -6.58
N ILE A 89 -3.21 1.72 -5.79
CA ILE A 89 -3.58 1.76 -4.38
C ILE A 89 -3.98 3.16 -3.96
N ASP A 90 -5.12 3.27 -3.27
CA ASP A 90 -5.48 4.51 -2.58
C ASP A 90 -4.98 4.45 -1.14
N TRP A 91 -4.42 5.57 -0.68
CA TRP A 91 -3.94 5.75 0.68
C TRP A 91 -4.27 7.14 1.21
N ARG A 92 -4.37 7.27 2.53
CA ARG A 92 -4.41 8.58 3.18
C ARG A 92 -3.70 8.51 4.53
N ILE A 93 -2.97 9.55 4.88
CA ILE A 93 -2.55 9.83 6.26
C ILE A 93 -3.79 10.35 6.98
N THR A 94 -4.17 9.74 8.10
CA THR A 94 -5.36 10.13 8.85
C THR A 94 -5.09 11.32 9.75
N GLU A 95 -3.90 11.36 10.34
CA GLU A 95 -3.41 12.45 11.19
C GLU A 95 -1.88 12.47 11.24
N THR A 96 -1.32 13.53 11.76
CA THR A 96 0.12 13.69 12.01
C THR A 96 0.38 13.91 13.51
N THR A 97 1.57 13.55 13.97
CA THR A 97 1.92 13.61 15.39
C THR A 97 3.19 14.43 15.62
N GLY A 98 3.02 15.63 16.19
CA GLY A 98 4.16 16.50 16.52
C GLY A 98 4.82 17.16 15.32
N LEU A 99 5.93 17.86 15.58
CA LEU A 99 6.78 18.49 14.59
C LEU A 99 8.09 17.73 14.47
N TYR A 100 8.61 17.65 13.26
CA TYR A 100 9.84 16.93 12.92
C TYR A 100 10.74 17.80 12.06
N ALA A 101 12.04 17.78 12.33
CA ALA A 101 13.05 18.49 11.57
C ALA A 101 13.33 17.77 10.24
N ILE A 102 12.64 18.17 9.19
CA ILE A 102 12.65 17.53 7.87
C ILE A 102 13.67 18.25 6.96
N PRO A 103 14.62 17.53 6.33
CA PRO A 103 15.58 18.13 5.41
C PRO A 103 14.88 18.57 4.11
N ILE A 104 15.41 19.63 3.51
CA ILE A 104 14.99 20.05 2.17
C ILE A 104 15.76 19.21 1.15
N VAL A 105 15.04 18.38 0.40
CA VAL A 105 15.61 17.50 -0.65
C VAL A 105 15.63 18.23 -1.98
N LEU A 106 16.79 18.23 -2.63
CA LEU A 106 17.01 18.82 -3.96
C LEU A 106 16.66 17.82 -5.09
N PRO A 107 16.45 18.29 -6.32
CA PRO A 107 16.07 17.42 -7.45
C PRO A 107 17.07 16.31 -7.81
N ASP A 108 18.34 16.47 -7.42
CA ASP A 108 19.42 15.48 -7.58
C ASP A 108 19.45 14.44 -6.44
N GLY A 109 18.55 14.57 -5.45
CA GLY A 109 18.46 13.69 -4.29
C GLY A 109 19.38 14.06 -3.13
N SER A 110 20.19 15.12 -3.23
CA SER A 110 20.96 15.66 -2.11
C SER A 110 20.08 16.48 -1.16
N HIS A 111 20.61 16.77 0.04
CA HIS A 111 19.98 17.73 0.93
C HIS A 111 20.52 19.13 0.67
N LEU A 112 19.65 20.14 0.79
CA LEU A 112 20.07 21.54 0.82
C LEU A 112 20.90 21.79 2.07
N GLN A 113 22.11 22.34 1.91
CA GLN A 113 23.04 22.57 3.01
C GLN A 113 23.36 24.05 3.17
N ASP A 114 23.74 24.45 4.41
CA ASP A 114 24.28 25.77 4.71
C ASP A 114 25.76 25.89 4.30
N ALA A 115 26.36 27.06 4.50
CA ALA A 115 27.76 27.30 4.17
C ALA A 115 28.77 26.47 4.99
N GLN A 116 28.31 25.82 6.06
CA GLN A 116 29.10 24.94 6.94
C GLN A 116 28.90 23.46 6.60
N GLY A 117 28.02 23.13 5.64
CA GLY A 117 27.72 21.77 5.22
C GLY A 117 26.66 21.05 6.09
N ASN A 118 25.92 21.78 6.93
CA ASN A 118 24.81 21.19 7.69
C ASN A 118 23.53 21.22 6.88
N ASP A 119 22.73 20.15 7.00
CA ASP A 119 21.43 20.09 6.32
C ASP A 119 20.49 21.18 6.83
N ILE A 120 19.93 21.95 5.90
CA ILE A 120 18.85 22.90 6.19
C ILE A 120 17.55 22.09 6.35
N LYS A 121 16.91 22.26 7.53
CA LYS A 121 15.69 21.54 7.89
C LYS A 121 14.56 22.50 8.19
N VAL A 122 13.33 22.01 7.99
CA VAL A 122 12.09 22.72 8.33
C VAL A 122 11.32 21.89 9.34
N GLU A 123 10.71 22.55 10.33
CA GLU A 123 9.86 21.90 11.32
C GLU A 123 8.44 21.76 10.73
N LEU A 124 8.02 20.52 10.45
CA LEU A 124 6.72 20.22 9.88
C LEU A 124 6.05 19.04 10.59
N PRO A 125 4.71 19.02 10.66
CA PRO A 125 3.97 17.81 11.01
C PRO A 125 4.32 16.70 10.03
N ASN A 126 4.47 15.46 10.53
CA ASN A 126 4.77 14.32 9.69
C ASN A 126 4.02 13.06 10.16
N ALA A 127 3.79 12.17 9.22
CA ALA A 127 3.53 10.75 9.40
C ALA A 127 4.35 10.01 8.35
N ASP A 128 4.67 8.75 8.57
CA ASP A 128 5.56 7.98 7.72
C ASP A 128 5.01 6.57 7.51
N SER A 129 4.91 6.17 6.26
CA SER A 129 4.54 4.85 5.82
C SER A 129 5.09 4.60 4.41
N GLY A 130 4.64 3.56 3.74
CA GLY A 130 5.04 3.30 2.36
C GLY A 130 4.60 1.94 1.87
N ILE A 131 4.95 1.67 0.62
CA ILE A 131 4.67 0.42 -0.07
C ILE A 131 6.00 -0.26 -0.36
N TYR A 132 6.31 -1.37 0.31
CA TYR A 132 7.47 -2.20 -0.03
C TYR A 132 7.19 -3.03 -1.26
N LEU A 133 8.17 -3.09 -2.16
CA LEU A 133 8.07 -3.82 -3.42
C LEU A 133 8.99 -5.04 -3.38
N ARG A 134 8.50 -6.20 -3.87
CA ARG A 134 9.26 -7.43 -4.07
C ARG A 134 10.01 -7.96 -2.84
N GLY A 135 9.38 -7.85 -1.67
CA GLY A 135 9.89 -8.47 -0.44
C GLY A 135 11.10 -7.80 0.19
N GLU A 136 11.46 -6.60 -0.26
CA GLU A 136 12.63 -5.89 0.22
C GLU A 136 12.29 -4.49 0.74
N GLY A 137 12.79 -4.15 1.94
CA GLY A 137 12.59 -2.85 2.57
C GLY A 137 13.30 -1.69 1.85
N ARG A 138 14.33 -1.95 1.03
CA ARG A 138 15.03 -0.89 0.28
C ARG A 138 14.18 -0.32 -0.86
N SER A 139 13.36 -1.15 -1.50
CA SER A 139 12.52 -0.77 -2.64
C SER A 139 11.15 -0.21 -2.22
N GLN A 140 11.11 0.60 -1.18
CA GLN A 140 9.90 1.23 -0.66
C GLN A 140 9.54 2.49 -1.44
N VAL A 141 8.29 2.58 -1.89
CA VAL A 141 7.68 3.82 -2.34
C VAL A 141 7.10 4.53 -1.11
N ASN A 142 7.75 5.59 -0.65
CA ASN A 142 7.40 6.28 0.60
C ASN A 142 6.09 7.04 0.54
N ILE A 143 5.43 7.10 1.70
CA ILE A 143 4.26 7.94 2.02
C ILE A 143 4.63 8.79 3.23
N TRP A 144 4.70 10.11 3.07
CA TRP A 144 5.05 11.04 4.15
C TRP A 144 4.59 12.47 3.88
N CYS A 145 4.89 13.40 4.81
CA CYS A 145 4.54 14.82 4.67
C CYS A 145 5.76 15.68 4.31
N TRP A 146 6.79 15.11 3.73
CA TRP A 146 7.99 15.86 3.36
C TRP A 146 7.75 16.79 2.17
N PRO A 147 8.44 17.96 2.09
CA PRO A 147 8.27 18.90 0.98
C PRO A 147 8.57 18.30 -0.40
N VAL A 148 9.45 17.32 -0.49
CA VAL A 148 9.75 16.59 -1.73
C VAL A 148 8.54 15.81 -2.26
N GLY A 149 7.59 15.45 -1.39
CA GLY A 149 6.40 14.67 -1.71
C GLY A 149 6.60 13.18 -1.54
N SER A 150 5.46 12.44 -1.55
CA SER A 150 5.43 10.99 -1.52
C SER A 150 5.83 10.38 -2.86
N GLY A 151 6.28 9.12 -2.83
CA GLY A 151 6.74 8.39 -4.01
C GLY A 151 8.25 8.17 -4.09
N GLU A 152 9.03 8.81 -3.22
CA GLU A 152 10.48 8.63 -3.12
C GLU A 152 10.87 7.21 -2.76
N VAL A 153 12.05 6.75 -3.24
CA VAL A 153 12.69 5.52 -2.73
C VAL A 153 13.89 5.90 -1.85
N TYR A 154 13.60 6.23 -0.59
CA TYR A 154 14.54 6.80 0.38
C TYR A 154 15.86 6.02 0.50
N SER A 155 15.79 4.70 0.60
CA SER A 155 17.00 3.89 0.81
C SER A 155 17.97 3.93 -0.38
N TYR A 156 17.48 4.08 -1.60
CA TYR A 156 18.33 4.29 -2.78
C TYR A 156 18.86 5.73 -2.85
N ARG A 157 18.04 6.72 -2.52
CA ARG A 157 18.47 8.11 -2.51
C ARG A 157 19.57 8.36 -1.49
N MET A 158 19.46 7.80 -0.30
CA MET A 158 20.41 7.99 0.81
C MET A 158 21.66 7.12 0.72
N ASP A 159 21.68 6.12 -0.14
CA ASP A 159 22.84 5.26 -0.31
C ASP A 159 23.92 5.99 -1.15
N SER A 160 24.98 6.45 -0.49
CA SER A 160 26.08 7.17 -1.13
C SER A 160 26.89 6.29 -2.12
N SER A 161 26.73 4.98 -2.08
CA SER A 161 27.33 4.05 -3.06
C SER A 161 26.55 4.00 -4.38
N MET A 162 25.31 4.48 -4.40
CA MET A 162 24.50 4.55 -5.62
C MET A 162 25.00 5.69 -6.53
N PRO A 163 25.04 5.46 -7.86
CA PRO A 163 25.31 6.52 -8.82
C PRO A 163 24.41 7.74 -8.66
N PRO A 164 24.91 8.96 -8.92
CA PRO A 164 24.10 10.17 -8.79
C PRO A 164 22.78 10.15 -9.59
N GLU A 165 22.79 9.53 -10.79
CA GLU A 165 21.60 9.39 -11.64
C GLU A 165 20.55 8.44 -11.03
N VAL A 166 20.96 7.41 -10.27
CA VAL A 166 20.05 6.54 -9.52
C VAL A 166 19.41 7.32 -8.39
N ARG A 167 20.22 8.03 -7.59
CA ARG A 167 19.73 8.85 -6.47
C ARG A 167 18.78 9.94 -6.94
N ALA A 168 19.14 10.66 -7.99
CA ALA A 168 18.26 11.64 -8.63
C ALA A 168 16.98 10.98 -9.20
N GLY A 169 17.12 9.82 -9.84
CA GLY A 169 16.01 9.10 -10.47
C GLY A 169 14.89 8.71 -9.49
N VAL A 170 15.24 8.31 -8.28
CA VAL A 170 14.30 7.90 -7.23
C VAL A 170 13.76 9.05 -6.39
N THR A 171 14.15 10.30 -6.70
CA THR A 171 13.67 11.52 -6.03
C THR A 171 12.47 12.07 -6.78
N PRO A 172 11.31 12.32 -6.13
CA PRO A 172 10.13 12.90 -6.76
C PRO A 172 10.45 14.23 -7.46
N LYS A 173 9.93 14.41 -8.67
CA LYS A 173 10.13 15.64 -9.45
C LYS A 173 9.10 16.72 -9.15
N VAL A 174 8.03 16.36 -8.49
CA VAL A 174 6.96 17.24 -8.04
C VAL A 174 6.28 16.66 -6.82
N ASN A 175 5.97 17.49 -5.85
CA ASN A 175 5.03 17.13 -4.78
C ASN A 175 3.61 17.13 -5.36
N ALA A 176 2.95 15.98 -5.30
CA ALA A 176 1.61 15.77 -5.81
C ALA A 176 0.65 15.27 -4.72
N ASP A 177 1.08 15.33 -3.45
CA ASP A 177 0.26 14.93 -2.30
C ASP A 177 -0.94 15.85 -2.13
N LYS A 178 -2.05 15.27 -1.70
CA LYS A 178 -3.19 16.00 -1.17
C LYS A 178 -3.00 16.23 0.33
N PRO A 179 -3.74 17.20 0.92
CA PRO A 179 -3.72 17.44 2.36
C PRO A 179 -3.97 16.18 3.20
N VAL A 180 -3.42 16.17 4.42
CA VAL A 180 -3.70 15.13 5.42
C VAL A 180 -5.21 14.96 5.59
N GLY A 181 -5.68 13.72 5.68
CA GLY A 181 -7.09 13.33 5.70
C GLY A 181 -7.70 13.06 4.32
N GLU A 182 -7.09 13.52 3.23
CA GLU A 182 -7.58 13.28 1.88
C GLU A 182 -6.99 12.01 1.26
N TRP A 183 -7.77 11.35 0.41
CA TRP A 183 -7.33 10.17 -0.31
C TRP A 183 -6.42 10.51 -1.48
N ASN A 184 -5.24 9.89 -1.49
CA ASN A 184 -4.28 9.89 -2.57
C ASN A 184 -4.36 8.58 -3.35
N THR A 185 -3.96 8.57 -4.61
CA THR A 185 -3.87 7.37 -5.45
C THR A 185 -2.47 7.25 -6.01
N PHE A 186 -1.79 6.14 -5.69
CA PHE A 186 -0.60 5.71 -6.40
C PHE A 186 -0.97 4.79 -7.57
N ILE A 187 -0.24 4.94 -8.69
CA ILE A 187 -0.05 3.92 -9.70
C ILE A 187 1.46 3.66 -9.75
N ILE A 188 1.86 2.46 -9.33
CA ILE A 188 3.25 2.02 -9.25
C ILE A 188 3.48 0.98 -10.35
N VAL A 189 4.41 1.26 -11.26
CA VAL A 189 4.79 0.36 -12.34
C VAL A 189 6.20 -0.15 -12.05
N MET A 190 6.35 -1.45 -11.89
CA MET A 190 7.62 -2.13 -11.65
C MET A 190 7.87 -3.16 -12.74
N VAL A 191 8.87 -2.91 -13.58
CA VAL A 191 9.27 -3.80 -14.67
C VAL A 191 10.78 -4.01 -14.59
N GLU A 192 11.22 -5.26 -14.47
CA GLU A 192 12.63 -5.59 -14.21
C GLU A 192 13.14 -4.77 -13.01
N ASP A 193 14.19 -3.96 -13.18
CA ASP A 193 14.75 -3.07 -12.15
C ASP A 193 14.26 -1.61 -12.31
N ARG A 194 13.18 -1.37 -13.08
CA ARG A 194 12.66 -0.05 -13.42
C ARG A 194 11.38 0.27 -12.70
N LEU A 195 11.38 1.41 -12.03
CA LEU A 195 10.25 1.94 -11.26
C LEU A 195 9.71 3.23 -11.89
N SER A 196 8.40 3.27 -12.08
CA SER A 196 7.68 4.52 -12.34
C SER A 196 6.53 4.66 -11.34
N VAL A 197 6.32 5.88 -10.84
CA VAL A 197 5.26 6.19 -9.88
C VAL A 197 4.48 7.40 -10.36
N LEU A 198 3.15 7.22 -10.45
CA LEU A 198 2.22 8.34 -10.58
C LEU A 198 1.51 8.52 -9.24
N LEU A 199 1.40 9.76 -8.79
CA LEU A 199 0.65 10.18 -7.62
C LEU A 199 -0.42 11.19 -8.05
N ASN A 200 -1.68 10.85 -7.82
CA ASN A 200 -2.83 11.69 -8.19
C ASN A 200 -2.81 12.12 -9.67
N GLY A 201 -2.39 11.21 -10.56
CA GLY A 201 -2.28 11.44 -12.01
C GLY A 201 -1.04 12.22 -12.45
N LYS A 202 -0.18 12.68 -11.53
CA LYS A 202 1.11 13.32 -11.87
C LYS A 202 2.23 12.30 -11.76
N GLN A 203 3.11 12.25 -12.74
CA GLN A 203 4.29 11.39 -12.70
C GLN A 203 5.34 12.00 -11.76
N VAL A 204 5.56 11.33 -10.62
CA VAL A 204 6.53 11.77 -9.59
C VAL A 204 7.88 11.08 -9.77
N ILE A 205 7.90 9.80 -10.16
CA ILE A 205 9.10 9.04 -10.53
C ILE A 205 8.92 8.49 -11.94
N MET A 206 9.94 8.63 -12.79
CA MET A 206 9.91 8.18 -14.17
C MET A 206 11.08 7.24 -14.48
N ASN A 207 10.78 5.95 -14.71
CA ASN A 207 11.73 4.93 -15.16
C ASN A 207 13.03 4.90 -14.34
N ALA A 208 12.94 5.11 -13.01
CA ALA A 208 14.09 5.09 -12.12
C ALA A 208 14.66 3.67 -12.03
N GLN A 209 15.98 3.56 -12.01
CA GLN A 209 16.64 2.28 -11.81
C GLN A 209 16.75 1.97 -10.32
N LEU A 210 16.48 0.72 -9.94
CA LEU A 210 16.67 0.16 -8.61
C LEU A 210 17.69 -0.99 -8.66
N PRO A 211 18.99 -0.70 -8.71
CA PRO A 211 20.02 -1.73 -8.83
C PRO A 211 19.94 -2.72 -7.67
N GLY A 212 19.93 -4.03 -8.01
CA GLY A 212 19.91 -5.10 -7.03
C GLY A 212 18.52 -5.42 -6.43
N VAL A 213 17.44 -4.76 -6.90
CA VAL A 213 16.09 -5.15 -6.48
C VAL A 213 15.80 -6.60 -6.90
N PRO A 214 15.17 -7.44 -6.04
CA PRO A 214 14.77 -8.79 -6.42
C PRO A 214 13.85 -8.80 -7.65
N SER A 215 13.96 -9.83 -8.49
CA SER A 215 13.09 -9.98 -9.67
C SER A 215 11.64 -10.28 -9.29
N LYS A 216 11.41 -10.82 -8.08
CA LYS A 216 10.10 -11.20 -7.56
C LYS A 216 10.10 -11.15 -6.04
N GLY A 217 8.96 -10.84 -5.44
CA GLY A 217 8.76 -10.88 -3.99
C GLY A 217 7.41 -10.31 -3.58
N ARG A 218 7.15 -10.32 -2.29
CA ARG A 218 5.90 -9.83 -1.70
C ARG A 218 5.83 -8.30 -1.75
N ILE A 219 4.61 -7.78 -1.67
CA ILE A 219 4.33 -6.36 -1.47
C ILE A 219 3.92 -6.18 -0.02
N ALA A 220 4.33 -5.08 0.63
CA ALA A 220 3.83 -4.77 1.97
C ALA A 220 3.37 -3.33 2.12
N LEU A 221 2.44 -3.15 3.05
CA LEU A 221 2.09 -1.86 3.64
C LEU A 221 2.98 -1.67 4.87
N GLN A 222 3.71 -0.55 4.93
CA GLN A 222 4.73 -0.35 5.95
C GLN A 222 4.14 0.05 7.29
N HIS A 223 4.67 -0.58 8.34
CA HIS A 223 4.71 -0.05 9.70
C HIS A 223 5.93 0.86 9.88
N HIS A 224 5.74 2.06 10.38
CA HIS A 224 6.79 2.95 10.82
C HIS A 224 6.44 3.58 12.18
N GLY A 225 7.45 3.87 12.99
CA GLY A 225 7.25 4.45 14.31
C GLY A 225 6.53 3.51 15.29
N GLY A 226 5.79 4.10 16.20
CA GLY A 226 4.97 3.36 17.15
C GLY A 226 4.49 4.23 18.31
N PHE A 227 3.66 3.65 19.17
CA PHE A 227 3.14 4.32 20.35
C PHE A 227 3.90 3.85 21.59
N ARG A 228 4.63 4.76 22.23
CA ARG A 228 5.46 4.47 23.43
C ARG A 228 5.35 5.62 24.44
N ASN A 229 5.24 5.28 25.73
CA ASN A 229 5.18 6.27 26.82
C ASN A 229 4.11 7.35 26.59
N GLY A 230 2.93 6.96 26.10
CA GLY A 230 1.80 7.84 25.89
C GLY A 230 1.87 8.74 24.65
N LYS A 231 2.85 8.55 23.77
CA LYS A 231 3.00 9.32 22.53
C LYS A 231 3.44 8.47 21.33
N TYR A 232 3.23 8.97 20.14
CA TYR A 232 3.79 8.42 18.91
C TYR A 232 5.22 8.94 18.71
N ASP A 233 6.17 8.03 18.37
CA ASP A 233 7.57 8.37 18.14
C ASP A 233 8.28 7.24 17.35
N PRO A 234 9.08 7.54 16.31
CA PRO A 234 9.12 8.79 15.53
C PRO A 234 7.81 9.05 14.75
N ALA A 235 7.81 9.79 13.66
CA ALA A 235 6.63 9.97 12.79
C ALA A 235 6.00 8.61 12.48
N SER A 236 4.77 8.38 12.90
CA SER A 236 4.18 7.03 12.92
C SER A 236 3.20 6.81 11.78
N SER A 237 3.03 5.54 11.39
CA SER A 237 2.08 5.09 10.36
C SER A 237 0.64 5.21 10.84
N LEU A 238 0.07 6.42 10.83
CA LEU A 238 -1.35 6.68 11.02
C LEU A 238 -2.00 6.80 9.65
N VAL A 239 -2.27 5.65 9.04
CA VAL A 239 -2.55 5.56 7.60
C VAL A 239 -3.66 4.56 7.30
N GLN A 240 -4.43 4.85 6.26
CA GLN A 240 -5.46 3.95 5.74
C GLN A 240 -5.21 3.64 4.27
N PHE A 241 -5.59 2.41 3.86
CA PHE A 241 -5.47 1.95 2.48
C PHE A 241 -6.80 1.37 1.97
N ARG A 242 -7.06 1.54 0.68
CA ARG A 242 -8.20 0.93 -0.01
C ARG A 242 -7.92 0.78 -1.50
N ASN A 243 -8.83 0.14 -2.22
CA ASN A 243 -8.77 0.02 -3.68
C ASN A 243 -7.41 -0.50 -4.14
N VAL A 244 -6.95 -1.60 -3.52
CA VAL A 244 -5.64 -2.21 -3.80
C VAL A 244 -5.82 -3.20 -4.94
N TYR A 245 -5.33 -2.85 -6.12
CA TYR A 245 -5.43 -3.66 -7.33
C TYR A 245 -4.06 -3.85 -7.95
N ILE A 246 -3.81 -5.06 -8.44
CA ILE A 246 -2.56 -5.38 -9.14
C ILE A 246 -2.86 -5.98 -10.52
N LYS A 247 -2.03 -5.62 -11.49
CA LYS A 247 -1.96 -6.27 -12.80
C LYS A 247 -0.54 -6.80 -12.97
N GLU A 248 -0.40 -8.12 -13.04
CA GLU A 248 0.87 -8.74 -13.40
C GLU A 248 1.17 -8.50 -14.88
N LEU A 249 2.44 -8.26 -15.18
CA LEU A 249 2.95 -8.07 -16.54
C LEU A 249 3.85 -9.25 -16.89
N ASP A 250 3.79 -9.67 -18.15
CA ASP A 250 4.61 -10.76 -18.70
C ASP A 250 6.09 -10.35 -18.82
#